data_9146c296014a3a10cff1c41db8e9c419
#
_entry.id   9146c296014a3a10cff1c41db8e9c419
#
_cell.length_a   1.000
_cell.length_b   1.000
_cell.length_c   1.000
_cell.angle_alpha   90.00
_cell.angle_beta   90.00
_cell.angle_gamma   90.00
#
_symmetry.space_group_name_H-M   'P 1'
#
loop_
_entity.id
_entity.type
_entity.pdbx_description
1 polymer ?
#
loop_
_entity_poly.entity_id
_entity_poly.type
_entity_poly.pdbx_seq_one_letter_code
_entity_poly.pdbx_strand_id
1 'polypeptide(L)'
;SVFKEKGLVKQRPEDFFKRVYFAGGDEQAIRAVYNKFVDAAGIGEFSFNLLRAEERDKVTAIATSRPIPSHCVVVRKGLSESMTAKVQDAMLALNEDGPNHALLQNLYSVDGYVKVSYDDYKDVETLAKDLGIVD
;
A
#
# COMPACT_ATOMS: atom_id res chain seq x y z
N SER A 1 4.14 12.45 -4.83
CA SER A 1 4.64 12.02 -3.51
C SER A 1 4.57 13.19 -2.53
N VAL A 2 4.39 12.90 -1.24
CA VAL A 2 4.31 13.91 -0.16
C VAL A 2 5.50 14.89 -0.20
N PHE A 3 6.69 14.41 -0.50
CA PHE A 3 7.89 15.25 -0.60
C PHE A 3 7.83 16.22 -1.78
N LYS A 4 7.29 15.79 -2.92
CA LYS A 4 7.08 16.64 -4.10
C LYS A 4 6.00 17.69 -3.83
N GLU A 5 4.88 17.30 -3.22
CA GLU A 5 3.79 18.21 -2.84
C GLU A 5 4.23 19.27 -1.82
N LYS A 6 5.14 18.92 -0.92
CA LYS A 6 5.75 19.86 0.04
C LYS A 6 6.94 20.62 -0.51
N GLY A 7 7.28 20.45 -1.78
CA GLY A 7 8.41 21.14 -2.42
C GLY A 7 9.79 20.73 -1.92
N LEU A 8 9.88 19.61 -1.22
CA LEU A 8 11.14 19.12 -0.64
C LEU A 8 12.02 18.38 -1.66
N VAL A 9 11.40 17.78 -2.68
CA VAL A 9 12.11 17.16 -3.82
C VAL A 9 11.49 17.65 -5.12
N LYS A 10 12.31 17.87 -6.14
CA LYS A 10 11.83 18.32 -7.45
C LYS A 10 11.33 17.16 -8.30
N GLN A 11 12.02 16.03 -8.30
CA GLN A 11 11.70 14.87 -9.12
C GLN A 11 11.78 13.56 -8.34
N ARG A 12 12.91 13.26 -7.68
CA ARG A 12 13.18 11.98 -7.03
C ARG A 12 13.61 12.17 -5.58
N PRO A 13 13.35 11.18 -4.71
CA PRO A 13 13.79 11.22 -3.30
C PRO A 13 15.30 11.42 -3.14
N GLU A 14 16.11 10.91 -4.08
CA GLU A 14 17.58 11.03 -4.09
C GLU A 14 18.05 12.48 -4.21
N ASP A 15 17.21 13.40 -4.70
CA ASP A 15 17.53 14.83 -4.77
C ASP A 15 17.56 15.48 -3.38
N PHE A 16 16.92 14.86 -2.39
CA PHE A 16 16.82 15.36 -1.02
C PHE A 16 17.57 14.50 -0.01
N PHE A 17 17.47 13.17 -0.14
CA PHE A 17 18.09 12.24 0.79
C PHE A 17 19.50 11.86 0.33
N LYS A 18 20.44 11.80 1.28
CA LYS A 18 21.82 11.36 1.01
C LYS A 18 21.88 9.96 0.40
N ARG A 19 20.96 9.10 0.81
CA ARG A 19 20.86 7.72 0.34
C ARG A 19 19.42 7.25 0.42
N VAL A 20 18.95 6.61 -0.64
CA VAL A 20 17.66 5.91 -0.70
C VAL A 20 17.92 4.47 -1.11
N TYR A 21 17.27 3.52 -0.47
CA TYR A 21 17.36 2.12 -0.83
C TYR A 21 16.06 1.39 -0.50
N PHE A 22 15.85 0.28 -1.14
CA PHE A 22 14.69 -0.57 -0.93
C PHE A 22 15.00 -1.57 0.19
N ALA A 23 14.19 -1.56 1.24
CA ALA A 23 14.42 -2.38 2.43
C ALA A 23 13.97 -3.85 2.30
N GLY A 24 13.26 -4.19 1.21
CA GLY A 24 12.72 -5.53 0.96
C GLY A 24 11.24 -5.68 1.35
N GLY A 25 10.72 -4.85 2.23
CA GLY A 25 9.31 -4.83 2.63
C GLY A 25 9.05 -3.83 3.75
N ASP A 26 7.78 -3.63 4.06
CA ASP A 26 7.34 -2.63 5.03
C ASP A 26 7.84 -2.95 6.45
N GLU A 27 7.83 -4.23 6.84
CA GLU A 27 8.33 -4.62 8.16
C GLU A 27 9.82 -4.30 8.30
N GLN A 28 10.62 -4.65 7.30
CA GLN A 28 12.05 -4.34 7.27
C GLN A 28 12.29 -2.83 7.31
N ALA A 29 11.48 -2.08 6.57
CA ALA A 29 11.58 -0.63 6.50
C ALA A 29 11.27 0.03 7.86
N ILE A 30 10.18 -0.32 8.52
CA ILE A 30 9.82 0.26 9.83
C ILE A 30 10.79 -0.16 10.94
N ARG A 31 11.27 -1.42 10.91
CA ARG A 31 12.28 -1.87 11.87
C ARG A 31 13.64 -1.21 11.68
N ALA A 32 13.99 -0.84 10.43
CA ALA A 32 15.21 -0.07 10.18
C ALA A 32 15.15 1.33 10.82
N VAL A 33 13.98 1.99 10.81
CA VAL A 33 13.77 3.26 11.54
C VAL A 33 13.83 3.03 13.04
N TYR A 34 13.10 2.04 13.55
CA TYR A 34 13.08 1.72 14.97
C TYR A 34 14.49 1.46 15.54
N ASN A 35 15.31 0.71 14.80
CA ASN A 35 16.69 0.38 15.17
C ASN A 35 17.69 1.51 14.82
N LYS A 36 17.24 2.65 14.31
CA LYS A 36 18.08 3.80 13.92
C LYS A 36 19.11 3.50 12.82
N PHE A 37 18.83 2.53 11.97
CA PHE A 37 19.67 2.24 10.80
C PHE A 37 19.42 3.24 9.66
N VAL A 38 18.23 3.84 9.65
CA VAL A 38 17.82 4.92 8.75
C VAL A 38 17.05 6.00 9.52
N ASP A 39 17.02 7.20 8.97
CA ASP A 39 16.35 8.35 9.58
C ASP A 39 14.83 8.34 9.33
N ALA A 40 14.41 7.81 8.17
CA ALA A 40 13.01 7.75 7.76
C ALA A 40 12.73 6.57 6.81
N ALA A 41 11.49 6.13 6.75
CA ALA A 41 11.00 5.13 5.80
C ALA A 41 9.62 5.51 5.26
N GLY A 42 9.34 5.11 4.02
CA GLY A 42 7.99 5.07 3.45
C GLY A 42 7.41 3.67 3.64
N ILE A 43 6.24 3.58 4.23
CA ILE A 43 5.55 2.32 4.53
C ILE A 43 4.04 2.48 4.30
N GLY A 44 3.33 1.37 4.15
CA GLY A 44 1.88 1.34 4.22
C GLY A 44 1.39 1.62 5.65
N GLU A 45 0.23 2.27 5.80
CA GLU A 45 -0.32 2.66 7.11
C GLU A 45 -0.47 1.46 8.06
N PHE A 46 -0.95 0.32 7.56
CA PHE A 46 -1.11 -0.90 8.35
C PHE A 46 0.21 -1.43 8.92
N SER A 47 1.33 -1.12 8.28
CA SER A 47 2.65 -1.61 8.69
C SER A 47 3.13 -1.01 10.01
N PHE A 48 2.54 0.11 10.43
CA PHE A 48 2.79 0.67 11.75
C PHE A 48 2.36 -0.31 12.87
N ASN A 49 1.35 -1.12 12.59
CA ASN A 49 0.84 -2.13 13.52
C ASN A 49 1.75 -3.37 13.65
N LEU A 50 2.76 -3.51 12.78
CA LEU A 50 3.79 -4.57 12.89
C LEU A 50 4.76 -4.31 14.05
N LEU A 51 4.82 -3.08 14.57
CA LEU A 51 5.54 -2.76 15.79
C LEU A 51 4.67 -3.09 17.02
N ARG A 52 5.29 -3.61 18.06
CA ARG A 52 4.65 -3.79 19.37
C ARG A 52 4.29 -2.43 19.97
N ALA A 53 3.34 -2.40 20.89
CA ALA A 53 2.86 -1.16 21.49
C ALA A 53 4.02 -0.30 22.07
N GLU A 54 4.92 -0.93 22.80
CA GLU A 54 6.09 -0.26 23.41
C GLU A 54 7.16 0.18 22.40
N GLU A 55 7.10 -0.31 21.17
CA GLU A 55 8.01 0.07 20.08
C GLU A 55 7.46 1.28 19.32
N ARG A 56 6.12 1.42 19.22
CA ARG A 56 5.44 2.51 18.48
C ARG A 56 5.78 3.86 19.04
N ASP A 57 5.95 3.99 20.35
CA ASP A 57 6.30 5.24 21.02
C ASP A 57 7.67 5.81 20.57
N LYS A 58 8.49 4.99 19.94
CA LYS A 58 9.82 5.37 19.46
C LYS A 58 9.84 5.74 17.97
N VAL A 59 8.71 5.65 17.29
CA VAL A 59 8.57 5.94 15.85
C VAL A 59 7.39 6.89 15.67
N THR A 60 7.57 7.92 14.84
CA THR A 60 6.52 8.92 14.60
C THR A 60 6.23 9.02 13.10
N ALA A 61 4.94 8.99 12.74
CA ALA A 61 4.51 9.31 11.39
C ALA A 61 4.63 10.82 11.15
N ILE A 62 5.56 11.23 10.30
CA ILE A 62 5.85 12.66 10.02
C ILE A 62 5.03 13.22 8.86
N ALA A 63 4.50 12.34 8.02
CA ALA A 63 3.64 12.70 6.89
C ALA A 63 2.83 11.48 6.45
N THR A 64 1.61 11.74 5.98
CA THR A 64 0.74 10.73 5.34
C THR A 64 0.42 11.21 3.93
N SER A 65 0.45 10.31 2.96
CA SER A 65 0.03 10.60 1.59
C SER A 65 -1.48 10.77 1.51
N ARG A 66 -1.97 11.32 0.39
CA ARG A 66 -3.38 11.16 0.05
C ARG A 66 -3.73 9.67 -0.01
N PRO A 67 -4.97 9.27 0.32
CA PRO A 67 -5.40 7.90 0.15
C PRO A 67 -5.22 7.45 -1.30
N ILE A 68 -4.76 6.22 -1.47
CA ILE A 68 -4.70 5.53 -2.77
C ILE A 68 -5.53 4.25 -2.66
N PRO A 69 -6.12 3.77 -3.76
CA PRO A 69 -6.82 2.49 -3.75
C PRO A 69 -5.90 1.38 -3.24
N SER A 70 -6.47 0.46 -2.47
CA SER A 70 -5.75 -0.71 -1.96
C SER A 70 -5.41 -1.69 -3.08
N HIS A 71 -4.74 -2.78 -2.74
CA HIS A 71 -4.40 -3.84 -3.69
C HIS A 71 -5.66 -4.41 -4.35
N CYS A 72 -5.58 -4.69 -5.65
CA CYS A 72 -6.66 -5.31 -6.38
C CYS A 72 -6.33 -6.76 -6.77
N VAL A 73 -7.36 -7.57 -6.87
CA VAL A 73 -7.27 -8.90 -7.49
C VAL A 73 -7.44 -8.73 -9.00
N VAL A 74 -6.48 -9.19 -9.77
CA VAL A 74 -6.49 -9.09 -11.23
C VAL A 74 -6.62 -10.46 -11.87
N VAL A 75 -7.28 -10.51 -13.01
CA VAL A 75 -7.37 -11.71 -13.84
C VAL A 75 -6.61 -11.49 -15.16
N ARG A 76 -6.08 -12.55 -15.74
CA ARG A 76 -5.37 -12.45 -17.02
C ARG A 76 -6.33 -12.02 -18.15
N LYS A 77 -5.82 -11.28 -19.10
CA LYS A 77 -6.54 -10.97 -20.35
C LYS A 77 -6.96 -12.28 -21.06
N GLY A 78 -8.21 -12.32 -21.56
CA GLY A 78 -8.76 -13.49 -22.24
C GLY A 78 -9.34 -14.57 -21.32
N LEU A 79 -9.45 -14.32 -20.01
CA LEU A 79 -10.31 -15.14 -19.16
C LEU A 79 -11.76 -14.92 -19.59
N SER A 80 -12.58 -16.00 -19.64
CA SER A 80 -13.98 -15.85 -20.02
C SER A 80 -14.74 -14.99 -19.00
N GLU A 81 -15.74 -14.23 -19.47
CA GLU A 81 -16.58 -13.41 -18.60
C GLU A 81 -17.24 -14.22 -17.49
N SER A 82 -17.72 -15.43 -17.82
CA SER A 82 -18.32 -16.35 -16.83
C SER A 82 -17.32 -16.73 -15.72
N MET A 83 -16.05 -16.99 -16.06
CA MET A 83 -15.03 -17.31 -15.05
C MET A 83 -14.65 -16.08 -14.26
N THR A 84 -14.53 -14.92 -14.90
CA THR A 84 -14.27 -13.65 -14.22
C THR A 84 -15.35 -13.32 -13.19
N ALA A 85 -16.62 -13.48 -13.59
CA ALA A 85 -17.76 -13.30 -12.68
C ALA A 85 -17.70 -14.25 -11.48
N LYS A 86 -17.42 -15.54 -11.71
CA LYS A 86 -17.29 -16.53 -10.63
C LYS A 86 -16.19 -16.18 -9.62
N VAL A 87 -15.03 -15.74 -10.12
CA VAL A 87 -13.93 -15.28 -9.23
C VAL A 87 -14.38 -14.05 -8.43
N GLN A 88 -15.00 -13.07 -9.09
CA GLN A 88 -15.48 -11.86 -8.46
C GLN A 88 -16.53 -12.16 -7.37
N ASP A 89 -17.51 -13.00 -7.70
CA ASP A 89 -18.56 -13.39 -6.75
C ASP A 89 -17.97 -14.15 -5.55
N ALA A 90 -17.01 -15.04 -5.78
CA ALA A 90 -16.33 -15.76 -4.71
C ALA A 90 -15.55 -14.81 -3.77
N MET A 91 -14.88 -13.79 -4.32
CA MET A 91 -14.18 -12.79 -3.50
C MET A 91 -15.17 -11.92 -2.71
N LEU A 92 -16.29 -11.51 -3.31
CA LEU A 92 -17.30 -10.72 -2.64
C LEU A 92 -18.03 -11.50 -1.56
N ALA A 93 -18.22 -12.81 -1.72
CA ALA A 93 -18.82 -13.68 -0.71
C ALA A 93 -17.99 -13.76 0.59
N LEU A 94 -16.71 -13.41 0.55
CA LEU A 94 -15.88 -13.30 1.76
C LEU A 94 -16.27 -12.12 2.65
N ASN A 95 -17.06 -11.17 2.16
CA ASN A 95 -17.57 -10.04 2.94
C ASN A 95 -18.69 -10.44 3.91
N GLU A 96 -19.34 -11.59 3.69
CA GLU A 96 -20.40 -12.08 4.53
C GLU A 96 -19.87 -12.50 5.90
N ASP A 97 -20.62 -12.20 6.95
CA ASP A 97 -20.26 -12.56 8.32
C ASP A 97 -20.02 -14.08 8.46
N GLY A 98 -18.92 -14.42 9.12
CA GLY A 98 -18.60 -15.82 9.36
C GLY A 98 -17.08 -16.09 9.44
N PRO A 99 -16.69 -17.36 9.43
CA PRO A 99 -15.28 -17.75 9.54
C PRO A 99 -14.37 -17.15 8.45
N ASN A 100 -14.91 -16.99 7.24
CA ASN A 100 -14.17 -16.43 6.11
C ASN A 100 -13.94 -14.93 6.28
N HIS A 101 -14.92 -14.18 6.81
CA HIS A 101 -14.74 -12.76 7.11
C HIS A 101 -13.71 -12.56 8.24
N ALA A 102 -13.79 -13.37 9.29
CA ALA A 102 -12.79 -13.36 10.36
C ALA A 102 -11.37 -13.64 9.84
N LEU A 103 -11.23 -14.50 8.81
CA LEU A 103 -9.95 -14.77 8.16
C LEU A 103 -9.40 -13.53 7.45
N LEU A 104 -10.23 -12.77 6.73
CA LEU A 104 -9.83 -11.51 6.08
C LEU A 104 -9.30 -10.50 7.10
N GLN A 105 -10.02 -10.29 8.18
CA GLN A 105 -9.61 -9.36 9.23
C GLN A 105 -8.30 -9.78 9.90
N ASN A 106 -8.08 -11.08 10.10
CA ASN A 106 -6.86 -11.61 10.72
C ASN A 106 -5.64 -11.57 9.80
N LEU A 107 -5.82 -11.67 8.48
CA LEU A 107 -4.69 -11.73 7.54
C LEU A 107 -4.00 -10.38 7.34
N TYR A 108 -4.77 -9.31 7.09
CA TYR A 108 -4.21 -8.00 6.75
C TYR A 108 -5.05 -6.83 7.26
N SER A 109 -5.91 -7.05 8.24
CA SER A 109 -6.91 -6.05 8.66
C SER A 109 -7.76 -5.58 7.47
N VAL A 110 -8.12 -6.51 6.58
CA VAL A 110 -8.97 -6.25 5.42
C VAL A 110 -10.42 -6.44 5.82
N ASP A 111 -11.22 -5.40 5.69
CA ASP A 111 -12.65 -5.44 6.04
C ASP A 111 -13.50 -6.12 4.96
N GLY A 112 -12.97 -6.26 3.73
CA GLY A 112 -13.66 -6.94 2.65
C GLY A 112 -13.17 -6.54 1.27
N TYR A 113 -13.85 -7.04 0.25
CA TYR A 113 -13.59 -6.75 -1.15
C TYR A 113 -14.73 -5.93 -1.75
N VAL A 114 -14.40 -5.02 -2.66
CA VAL A 114 -15.36 -4.22 -3.42
C VAL A 114 -15.09 -4.37 -4.92
N LYS A 115 -16.13 -4.21 -5.72
CA LYS A 115 -15.94 -4.12 -7.19
C LYS A 115 -15.25 -2.81 -7.52
N VAL A 116 -14.23 -2.91 -8.35
CA VAL A 116 -13.46 -1.75 -8.82
C VAL A 116 -13.37 -1.78 -10.34
N SER A 117 -13.14 -0.62 -10.90
CA SER A 117 -12.87 -0.41 -12.32
C SER A 117 -11.49 0.21 -12.52
N TYR A 118 -11.05 0.27 -13.76
CA TYR A 118 -9.82 1.00 -14.11
C TYR A 118 -9.87 2.48 -13.69
N ASP A 119 -11.05 3.09 -13.73
CA ASP A 119 -11.24 4.51 -13.40
C ASP A 119 -10.87 4.83 -11.95
N ASP A 120 -11.04 3.87 -11.04
CA ASP A 120 -10.69 4.01 -9.63
C ASP A 120 -9.17 4.11 -9.41
N TYR A 121 -8.36 3.68 -10.39
CA TYR A 121 -6.89 3.68 -10.36
C TYR A 121 -6.23 4.74 -11.24
N LYS A 122 -7.00 5.60 -11.93
CA LYS A 122 -6.47 6.66 -12.82
C LYS A 122 -5.49 7.60 -12.12
N ASP A 123 -5.76 7.93 -10.88
CA ASP A 123 -4.89 8.80 -10.09
C ASP A 123 -3.54 8.12 -9.78
N VAL A 124 -3.55 6.80 -9.58
CA VAL A 124 -2.31 6.02 -9.36
C VAL A 124 -1.51 5.96 -10.65
N GLU A 125 -2.17 5.74 -11.80
CA GLU A 125 -1.51 5.78 -13.11
C GLU A 125 -0.88 7.14 -13.39
N THR A 126 -1.62 8.23 -13.15
CA THR A 126 -1.11 9.59 -13.32
C THR A 126 0.12 9.82 -12.44
N LEU A 127 0.06 9.39 -11.18
CA LEU A 127 1.19 9.49 -10.27
C LEU A 127 2.39 8.67 -10.74
N ALA A 128 2.16 7.46 -11.26
CA ALA A 128 3.22 6.60 -11.78
C ALA A 128 3.90 7.21 -13.01
N LYS A 129 3.14 7.84 -13.91
CA LYS A 129 3.67 8.60 -15.06
C LYS A 129 4.48 9.82 -14.60
N ASP A 130 3.95 10.59 -13.67
CA ASP A 130 4.66 11.76 -13.10
C ASP A 130 5.99 11.40 -12.42
N LEU A 131 6.10 10.18 -11.94
CA LEU A 131 7.32 9.66 -11.32
C LEU A 131 8.24 8.91 -12.30
N GLY A 132 7.83 8.76 -13.58
CA GLY A 132 8.58 8.02 -14.59
C GLY A 132 8.69 6.52 -14.32
N ILE A 133 7.71 5.95 -13.61
CA ILE A 133 7.64 4.50 -13.29
C ILE A 133 7.03 3.73 -14.47
N VAL A 134 6.12 4.37 -15.19
CA VAL A 134 5.48 3.85 -16.41
C VAL A 134 5.44 4.93 -17.49
N ASP A 135 5.38 4.50 -18.76
CA ASP A 135 5.29 5.35 -19.95
C ASP A 135 3.86 5.93 -20.16
#